data_2c486f01f4bab274e6dbfe7cf9e7fd0f
#
_entry.id   2c486f01f4bab274e6dbfe7cf9e7fd0f
#
_cell.length_a   1.000
_cell.length_b   1.000
_cell.length_c   1.000
_cell.angle_alpha   90.00
_cell.angle_beta   90.00
_cell.angle_gamma   90.00
#
_symmetry.space_group_name_H-M   'P 1'
#
loop_
_entity.id
_entity.type
_entity.pdbx_description
1 polymer ?
#
loop_
_entity_poly.entity_id
_entity_poly.type
_entity_poly.pdbx_seq_one_letter_code
_entity_poly.pdbx_strand_id
1 'polypeptide(L)'
;MIRGQDPAWIWSRYWLRDQHDECLTDALGLAGLWRDYLSAFDDGARLLDLATGSGEAAEAAADTARKLHRRFDIDAIDSASLPEDLVKRMRKLGVRMMGDIDAAALPFEDGGYDGVFSQFGIEYAARPQAFLEAARMLRAGGRGLFVMHHRESVITRTCAMRLASHRNVIGPTDCFASARKLFTSYLLGGSPTFLQQAETSFRNEVAMLRVRLGEPPADPNLVPAVRFLTEIAVAPSRFDPADALKRLKFAQEDVQSWRLRQEAQQAVALDAPDLDAIRGWLAQEGLDVAPPEIVRDNNGDIAAWALRFHRPALA
;
A
#
# COMPACT_ATOMS: atom_id res chain seq x y z
N MET A 1 21.57 -8.27 -7.38
CA MET A 1 20.10 -8.12 -7.29
C MET A 1 19.81 -7.14 -6.17
N ILE A 2 19.22 -5.99 -6.47
CA ILE A 2 18.80 -4.99 -5.50
C ILE A 2 17.60 -5.58 -4.79
N ARG A 3 17.63 -5.68 -3.45
CA ARG A 3 16.53 -6.19 -2.58
C ARG A 3 15.20 -5.42 -2.71
N GLY A 4 15.00 -4.61 -3.72
CA GLY A 4 13.86 -3.73 -3.90
C GLY A 4 12.83 -4.19 -4.93
N GLN A 5 12.83 -5.46 -5.33
CA GLN A 5 11.86 -6.02 -6.30
C GLN A 5 10.85 -6.99 -5.67
N ASP A 6 10.98 -7.30 -4.38
CA ASP A 6 9.99 -8.12 -3.68
C ASP A 6 8.80 -7.24 -3.25
N PRO A 7 7.59 -7.47 -3.78
CA PRO A 7 6.39 -6.73 -3.40
C PRO A 7 6.14 -6.73 -1.89
N ALA A 8 6.34 -7.87 -1.22
CA ALA A 8 6.16 -8.00 0.22
C ALA A 8 7.10 -7.08 1.02
N TRP A 9 8.37 -6.93 0.59
CA TRP A 9 9.31 -5.99 1.23
C TRP A 9 8.85 -4.53 1.12
N ILE A 10 8.32 -4.14 -0.06
CA ILE A 10 7.86 -2.77 -0.30
C ILE A 10 6.72 -2.41 0.65
N TRP A 11 5.75 -3.31 0.78
CA TRP A 11 4.58 -3.11 1.64
C TRP A 11 4.92 -3.26 3.13
N SER A 12 5.76 -4.25 3.53
CA SER A 12 6.24 -4.37 4.91
C SER A 12 6.92 -3.09 5.39
N ARG A 13 7.76 -2.47 4.54
CA ARG A 13 8.40 -1.20 4.87
C ARG A 13 7.40 -0.04 5.00
N TYR A 14 6.33 -0.06 4.24
CA TYR A 14 5.25 0.94 4.34
C TYR A 14 4.49 0.81 5.67
N TRP A 15 4.07 -0.40 6.01
CA TRP A 15 3.27 -0.63 7.22
C TRP A 15 4.09 -0.43 8.51
N LEU A 16 5.41 -0.55 8.47
CA LEU A 16 6.30 -0.27 9.61
C LEU A 16 6.50 1.23 9.90
N ARG A 17 5.90 2.15 9.13
CA ARG A 17 5.96 3.58 9.41
C ARG A 17 4.87 3.98 10.39
N ASP A 18 5.20 4.92 11.31
CA ASP A 18 4.26 5.46 12.30
C ASP A 18 3.15 6.37 11.71
N GLN A 19 3.30 6.77 10.44
CA GLN A 19 2.35 7.66 9.76
C GLN A 19 1.86 6.97 8.50
N HIS A 20 0.59 6.53 8.51
CA HIS A 20 -0.14 6.09 7.34
C HIS A 20 -0.93 7.27 6.76
N ASP A 21 -1.14 7.25 5.44
CA ASP A 21 -2.05 8.18 4.79
C ASP A 21 -3.44 8.07 5.45
N GLU A 22 -4.25 9.15 5.33
CA GLU A 22 -5.62 9.21 5.86
C GLU A 22 -6.44 7.97 5.48
N CYS A 23 -7.39 7.59 6.34
CA CYS A 23 -8.32 6.49 6.07
C CYS A 23 -8.97 6.66 4.70
N LEU A 24 -8.63 5.79 3.77
CA LEU A 24 -9.13 5.87 2.38
C LEU A 24 -10.63 5.61 2.31
N THR A 25 -11.18 4.83 3.23
CA THR A 25 -12.61 4.49 3.27
C THR A 25 -13.48 5.74 3.40
N ASP A 26 -13.14 6.66 4.29
CA ASP A 26 -13.90 7.91 4.47
C ASP A 26 -13.58 8.94 3.40
N ALA A 27 -12.30 9.11 3.06
CA ALA A 27 -11.84 10.07 2.05
C ALA A 27 -12.44 9.81 0.66
N LEU A 28 -12.63 8.54 0.31
CA LEU A 28 -13.17 8.10 -0.98
C LEU A 28 -14.68 7.79 -0.97
N GLY A 29 -15.39 8.06 0.14
CA GLY A 29 -16.83 7.82 0.23
C GLY A 29 -17.22 6.34 0.25
N LEU A 30 -16.31 5.42 0.60
CA LEU A 30 -16.56 3.97 0.59
C LEU A 30 -17.40 3.47 1.77
N ALA A 31 -17.61 4.28 2.80
CA ALA A 31 -18.30 3.87 4.03
C ALA A 31 -19.72 3.33 3.80
N GLY A 32 -20.47 3.90 2.84
CA GLY A 32 -21.78 3.41 2.43
C GLY A 32 -21.71 2.03 1.81
N LEU A 33 -20.79 1.82 0.87
CA LEU A 33 -20.56 0.55 0.17
C LEU A 33 -20.24 -0.58 1.17
N TRP A 34 -19.33 -0.33 2.12
CA TRP A 34 -18.96 -1.29 3.16
C TRP A 34 -20.12 -1.59 4.10
N ARG A 35 -20.82 -0.56 4.57
CA ARG A 35 -21.99 -0.76 5.42
C ARG A 35 -23.05 -1.64 4.75
N ASP A 36 -23.37 -1.39 3.49
CA ASP A 36 -24.38 -2.16 2.76
C ASP A 36 -23.96 -3.62 2.58
N TYR A 37 -22.68 -3.85 2.25
CA TYR A 37 -22.13 -5.19 2.11
C TYR A 37 -22.11 -5.95 3.45
N LEU A 38 -21.56 -5.32 4.49
CA LEU A 38 -21.32 -5.97 5.79
C LEU A 38 -22.62 -6.17 6.61
N SER A 39 -23.62 -5.30 6.45
CA SER A 39 -24.91 -5.45 7.16
C SER A 39 -25.72 -6.65 6.67
N ALA A 40 -25.39 -7.22 5.52
CA ALA A 40 -26.06 -8.36 4.95
C ALA A 40 -25.64 -9.73 5.57
N PHE A 41 -24.64 -9.75 6.46
CA PHE A 41 -24.20 -10.97 7.15
C PHE A 41 -24.93 -11.17 8.47
N ASP A 42 -25.23 -12.42 8.80
CA ASP A 42 -25.88 -12.81 10.05
C ASP A 42 -24.90 -12.84 11.23
N ASP A 43 -25.43 -12.97 12.44
CA ASP A 43 -24.63 -13.19 13.66
C ASP A 43 -23.81 -14.49 13.52
N GLY A 44 -22.56 -14.46 13.90
CA GLY A 44 -21.62 -15.56 13.79
C GLY A 44 -20.98 -15.74 12.42
N ALA A 45 -21.21 -14.84 11.46
CA ALA A 45 -20.61 -14.94 10.12
C ALA A 45 -19.07 -14.94 10.16
N ARG A 46 -18.46 -15.82 9.35
CA ARG A 46 -17.01 -15.88 9.15
C ARG A 46 -16.62 -15.08 7.92
N LEU A 47 -15.73 -14.11 8.11
CA LEU A 47 -15.32 -13.14 7.10
C LEU A 47 -13.82 -13.19 6.86
N LEU A 48 -13.38 -13.03 5.60
CA LEU A 48 -11.97 -13.01 5.20
C LEU A 48 -11.66 -11.72 4.45
N ASP A 49 -10.74 -10.92 5.00
CA ASP A 49 -10.17 -9.73 4.36
C ASP A 49 -8.82 -10.09 3.71
N LEU A 50 -8.74 -9.96 2.39
CA LEU A 50 -7.57 -10.31 1.58
C LEU A 50 -6.72 -9.08 1.28
N ALA A 51 -5.40 -9.19 1.51
CA ALA A 51 -4.44 -8.09 1.39
C ALA A 51 -4.88 -6.88 2.21
N THR A 52 -5.10 -7.12 3.49
CA THR A 52 -5.76 -6.24 4.46
C THR A 52 -5.02 -4.95 4.76
N GLY A 53 -3.69 -4.91 4.56
CA GLY A 53 -2.84 -3.75 4.82
C GLY A 53 -2.98 -3.21 6.25
N SER A 54 -3.50 -1.97 6.39
CA SER A 54 -3.79 -1.34 7.68
C SER A 54 -5.00 -1.91 8.41
N GLY A 55 -5.79 -2.78 7.76
CA GLY A 55 -6.97 -3.41 8.34
C GLY A 55 -8.26 -2.58 8.23
N GLU A 56 -8.32 -1.56 7.36
CA GLU A 56 -9.49 -0.67 7.28
C GLU A 56 -10.81 -1.42 6.99
N ALA A 57 -10.81 -2.35 6.04
CA ALA A 57 -12.00 -3.11 5.68
C ALA A 57 -12.40 -4.10 6.80
N ALA A 58 -11.41 -4.75 7.43
CA ALA A 58 -11.65 -5.61 8.59
C ALA A 58 -12.14 -4.83 9.82
N GLU A 59 -11.64 -3.61 10.05
CA GLU A 59 -12.13 -2.71 11.10
C GLU A 59 -13.57 -2.26 10.84
N ALA A 60 -13.90 -1.95 9.57
CA ALA A 60 -15.27 -1.63 9.17
C ALA A 60 -16.23 -2.82 9.42
N ALA A 61 -15.76 -4.07 9.21
CA ALA A 61 -16.53 -5.27 9.51
C ALA A 61 -16.76 -5.43 11.02
N ALA A 62 -15.73 -5.25 11.86
CA ALA A 62 -15.86 -5.30 13.32
C ALA A 62 -16.79 -4.21 13.86
N ASP A 63 -16.68 -3.00 13.32
CA ASP A 63 -17.53 -1.87 13.68
C ASP A 63 -19.00 -2.09 13.29
N THR A 64 -19.22 -2.66 12.10
CA THR A 64 -20.58 -3.00 11.64
C THR A 64 -21.20 -4.06 12.52
N ALA A 65 -20.46 -5.13 12.85
CA ALA A 65 -20.92 -6.17 13.77
C ALA A 65 -21.37 -5.56 15.12
N ARG A 66 -20.53 -4.69 15.69
CA ARG A 66 -20.84 -4.01 16.96
C ARG A 66 -22.11 -3.14 16.87
N LYS A 67 -22.27 -2.35 15.79
CA LYS A 67 -23.45 -1.49 15.57
C LYS A 67 -24.74 -2.30 15.40
N LEU A 68 -24.65 -3.49 14.83
CA LEU A 68 -25.80 -4.39 14.62
C LEU A 68 -26.03 -5.36 15.79
N HIS A 69 -25.24 -5.27 16.86
CA HIS A 69 -25.24 -6.22 17.98
C HIS A 69 -25.02 -7.66 17.53
N ARG A 70 -24.13 -7.87 16.52
CA ARG A 70 -23.71 -9.16 15.98
C ARG A 70 -22.25 -9.43 16.32
N ARG A 71 -21.81 -10.67 16.16
CA ARG A 71 -20.42 -11.08 16.23
C ARG A 71 -20.01 -11.62 14.87
N PHE A 72 -18.90 -11.16 14.33
CA PHE A 72 -18.27 -11.75 13.16
C PHE A 72 -16.94 -12.39 13.59
N ASP A 73 -16.60 -13.53 12.98
CA ASP A 73 -15.28 -14.15 13.09
C ASP A 73 -14.47 -13.64 11.88
N ILE A 74 -13.56 -12.71 12.12
CA ILE A 74 -12.88 -11.96 11.04
C ILE A 74 -11.43 -12.38 10.96
N ASP A 75 -11.04 -12.97 9.85
CA ASP A 75 -9.66 -13.18 9.44
C ASP A 75 -9.23 -12.10 8.47
N ALA A 76 -8.05 -11.53 8.68
CA ALA A 76 -7.47 -10.49 7.85
C ALA A 76 -6.02 -10.86 7.52
N ILE A 77 -5.71 -11.04 6.23
CA ILE A 77 -4.39 -11.52 5.80
C ILE A 77 -3.68 -10.51 4.91
N ASP A 78 -2.35 -10.51 4.97
CA ASP A 78 -1.50 -9.74 4.05
C ASP A 78 -0.21 -10.51 3.74
N SER A 79 0.34 -10.30 2.54
CA SER A 79 1.64 -10.86 2.14
C SER A 79 2.82 -10.12 2.80
N ALA A 80 2.59 -8.91 3.29
CA ALA A 80 3.58 -8.13 4.03
C ALA A 80 3.67 -8.58 5.48
N SER A 81 4.85 -8.40 6.08
CA SER A 81 4.99 -8.48 7.53
C SER A 81 4.31 -7.27 8.17
N LEU A 82 3.43 -7.52 9.14
CA LEU A 82 2.60 -6.49 9.76
C LEU A 82 3.17 -6.03 11.11
N PRO A 83 3.04 -4.73 11.47
CA PRO A 83 3.49 -4.21 12.76
C PRO A 83 2.77 -4.87 13.92
N GLU A 84 3.52 -5.21 14.96
CA GLU A 84 2.95 -5.88 16.15
C GLU A 84 1.85 -5.05 16.83
N ASP A 85 2.02 -3.73 16.84
CA ASP A 85 1.05 -2.80 17.45
C ASP A 85 -0.26 -2.78 16.65
N LEU A 86 -0.19 -2.83 15.32
CA LEU A 86 -1.36 -2.98 14.46
C LEU A 86 -2.08 -4.29 14.74
N VAL A 87 -1.37 -5.41 14.77
CA VAL A 87 -1.95 -6.73 15.09
C VAL A 87 -2.60 -6.75 16.47
N LYS A 88 -1.95 -6.13 17.49
CA LYS A 88 -2.52 -6.00 18.84
C LYS A 88 -3.78 -5.13 18.86
N ARG A 89 -3.80 -4.03 18.10
CA ARG A 89 -4.97 -3.15 17.96
C ARG A 89 -6.15 -3.90 17.36
N MET A 90 -5.92 -4.59 16.24
CA MET A 90 -6.97 -5.34 15.52
C MET A 90 -7.51 -6.50 16.36
N ARG A 91 -6.67 -7.19 17.13
CA ARG A 91 -7.11 -8.23 18.06
C ARG A 91 -8.10 -7.70 19.13
N LYS A 92 -7.91 -6.47 19.62
CA LYS A 92 -8.86 -5.85 20.57
C LYS A 92 -10.24 -5.58 19.95
N LEU A 93 -10.29 -5.45 18.62
CA LEU A 93 -11.53 -5.31 17.85
C LEU A 93 -12.17 -6.67 17.48
N GLY A 94 -11.55 -7.79 17.85
CA GLY A 94 -12.01 -9.13 17.50
C GLY A 94 -11.55 -9.62 16.12
N VAL A 95 -10.57 -8.96 15.50
CA VAL A 95 -10.01 -9.35 14.20
C VAL A 95 -8.73 -10.15 14.38
N ARG A 96 -8.64 -11.33 13.75
CA ARG A 96 -7.42 -12.14 13.67
C ARG A 96 -6.61 -11.72 12.45
N MET A 97 -5.62 -10.86 12.67
CA MET A 97 -4.77 -10.32 11.62
C MET A 97 -3.47 -11.13 11.49
N MET A 98 -3.10 -11.54 10.27
CA MET A 98 -1.96 -12.41 9.97
C MET A 98 -1.18 -11.87 8.78
N GLY A 99 0.11 -11.60 8.97
CA GLY A 99 1.05 -11.25 7.91
C GLY A 99 1.72 -12.48 7.28
N ASP A 100 2.54 -12.24 6.26
CA ASP A 100 3.33 -13.24 5.54
C ASP A 100 2.47 -14.35 4.89
N ILE A 101 1.22 -14.03 4.49
CA ILE A 101 0.29 -14.93 3.80
C ILE A 101 -0.04 -14.38 2.41
N ASP A 102 0.30 -15.15 1.38
CA ASP A 102 -0.02 -14.80 -0.02
C ASP A 102 -1.49 -15.11 -0.33
N ALA A 103 -2.22 -14.12 -0.83
CA ALA A 103 -3.61 -14.29 -1.26
C ALA A 103 -3.77 -15.27 -2.45
N ALA A 104 -2.70 -15.59 -3.17
CA ALA A 104 -2.68 -16.56 -4.23
C ALA A 104 -2.45 -18.02 -3.75
N ALA A 105 -2.23 -18.24 -2.43
CA ALA A 105 -1.98 -19.56 -1.83
C ALA A 105 -2.46 -19.57 -0.36
N LEU A 106 -3.77 -19.56 -0.16
CA LEU A 106 -4.38 -19.41 1.16
C LEU A 106 -4.32 -20.72 1.97
N PRO A 107 -3.81 -20.68 3.23
CA PRO A 107 -3.69 -21.89 4.07
C PRO A 107 -4.99 -22.24 4.80
N PHE A 108 -6.14 -22.05 4.15
CA PHE A 108 -7.47 -22.29 4.71
C PHE A 108 -8.22 -23.35 3.91
N GLU A 109 -9.19 -24.01 4.56
CA GLU A 109 -10.04 -25.00 3.94
C GLU A 109 -11.05 -24.37 2.99
N ASP A 110 -11.48 -25.14 1.98
CA ASP A 110 -12.47 -24.73 1.00
C ASP A 110 -13.82 -24.40 1.65
N GLY A 111 -14.48 -23.34 1.17
CA GLY A 111 -15.82 -23.02 1.63
C GLY A 111 -15.90 -22.64 3.11
N GLY A 112 -14.82 -22.11 3.68
CA GLY A 112 -14.74 -21.79 5.10
C GLY A 112 -15.38 -20.46 5.49
N TYR A 113 -15.76 -19.59 4.54
CA TYR A 113 -16.18 -18.21 4.81
C TYR A 113 -17.52 -17.85 4.21
N ASP A 114 -18.31 -17.09 4.97
CA ASP A 114 -19.55 -16.45 4.55
C ASP A 114 -19.30 -15.25 3.65
N GLY A 115 -18.23 -14.53 3.92
CA GLY A 115 -17.81 -13.36 3.16
C GLY A 115 -16.33 -13.32 2.88
N VAL A 116 -15.96 -12.94 1.63
CA VAL A 116 -14.57 -12.68 1.23
C VAL A 116 -14.53 -11.30 0.61
N PHE A 117 -13.59 -10.47 1.03
CA PHE A 117 -13.49 -9.11 0.53
C PHE A 117 -12.04 -8.60 0.49
N SER A 118 -11.84 -7.51 -0.22
CA SER A 118 -10.56 -6.80 -0.29
C SER A 118 -10.79 -5.34 -0.62
N GLN A 119 -9.99 -4.45 -0.05
CA GLN A 119 -9.96 -3.03 -0.39
C GLN A 119 -8.56 -2.62 -0.85
N PHE A 120 -8.42 -2.31 -2.14
CA PHE A 120 -7.18 -1.84 -2.77
C PHE A 120 -5.98 -2.78 -2.54
N GLY A 121 -6.24 -4.11 -2.58
CA GLY A 121 -5.23 -5.10 -2.20
C GLY A 121 -5.12 -6.30 -3.12
N ILE A 122 -6.22 -7.00 -3.41
CA ILE A 122 -6.20 -8.26 -4.16
C ILE A 122 -5.60 -8.12 -5.57
N GLU A 123 -5.74 -6.96 -6.19
CA GLU A 123 -5.20 -6.69 -7.52
C GLU A 123 -3.66 -6.66 -7.57
N TYR A 124 -2.99 -6.55 -6.42
CA TYR A 124 -1.52 -6.66 -6.32
C TYR A 124 -1.03 -8.09 -6.28
N ALA A 125 -1.89 -9.06 -5.93
CA ALA A 125 -1.53 -10.46 -5.86
C ALA A 125 -1.44 -11.10 -7.25
N ALA A 126 -0.88 -12.31 -7.33
CA ALA A 126 -0.73 -13.03 -8.58
C ALA A 126 -2.09 -13.37 -9.22
N ARG A 127 -2.33 -12.90 -10.43
CA ARG A 127 -3.54 -13.17 -11.22
C ARG A 127 -3.32 -14.33 -12.19
N PRO A 128 -4.29 -15.26 -12.37
CA PRO A 128 -5.64 -15.28 -11.78
C PRO A 128 -5.72 -15.90 -10.37
N GLN A 129 -4.64 -16.51 -9.85
CA GLN A 129 -4.63 -17.39 -8.67
C GLN A 129 -5.31 -16.77 -7.45
N ALA A 130 -5.03 -15.50 -7.12
CA ALA A 130 -5.63 -14.84 -5.96
C ALA A 130 -7.17 -14.76 -6.06
N PHE A 131 -7.72 -14.55 -7.25
CA PHE A 131 -9.17 -14.53 -7.48
C PHE A 131 -9.79 -15.94 -7.41
N LEU A 132 -9.07 -16.96 -7.88
CA LEU A 132 -9.48 -18.36 -7.76
C LEU A 132 -9.45 -18.82 -6.30
N GLU A 133 -8.41 -18.44 -5.53
CA GLU A 133 -8.33 -18.70 -4.09
C GLU A 133 -9.46 -17.99 -3.33
N ALA A 134 -9.75 -16.73 -3.64
CA ALA A 134 -10.87 -16.01 -3.05
C ALA A 134 -12.22 -16.72 -3.34
N ALA A 135 -12.40 -17.21 -4.56
CA ALA A 135 -13.57 -18.03 -4.90
C ALA A 135 -13.61 -19.32 -4.06
N ARG A 136 -12.49 -20.06 -3.96
CA ARG A 136 -12.39 -21.30 -3.18
C ARG A 136 -12.78 -21.10 -1.70
N MET A 137 -12.48 -19.93 -1.12
CA MET A 137 -12.79 -19.61 0.27
C MET A 137 -14.30 -19.48 0.55
N LEU A 138 -15.11 -19.08 -0.45
CA LEU A 138 -16.54 -18.86 -0.24
C LEU A 138 -17.32 -20.16 -0.12
N ARG A 139 -18.11 -20.31 0.95
CA ARG A 139 -19.11 -21.38 1.08
C ARG A 139 -20.30 -21.19 0.13
N ALA A 140 -21.10 -22.21 -0.03
CA ALA A 140 -22.39 -22.09 -0.69
C ALA A 140 -23.28 -21.04 0.02
N GLY A 141 -23.87 -20.13 -0.76
CA GLY A 141 -24.60 -18.95 -0.26
C GLY A 141 -23.69 -17.79 0.21
N GLY A 142 -22.37 -17.96 0.19
CA GLY A 142 -21.42 -16.91 0.55
C GLY A 142 -21.31 -15.81 -0.52
N ARG A 143 -20.85 -14.63 -0.13
CA ARG A 143 -20.76 -13.45 -1.01
C ARG A 143 -19.43 -12.72 -0.89
N GLY A 144 -19.02 -12.05 -1.96
CA GLY A 144 -17.77 -11.28 -1.98
C GLY A 144 -17.93 -9.86 -2.50
N LEU A 145 -16.97 -9.01 -2.09
CA LEU A 145 -16.83 -7.64 -2.56
C LEU A 145 -15.35 -7.31 -2.73
N PHE A 146 -14.96 -6.93 -3.93
CA PHE A 146 -13.66 -6.33 -4.19
C PHE A 146 -13.80 -4.85 -4.53
N VAL A 147 -13.10 -4.01 -3.78
CA VAL A 147 -12.90 -2.59 -4.08
C VAL A 147 -11.48 -2.46 -4.61
N MET A 148 -11.32 -2.12 -5.89
CA MET A 148 -10.04 -2.19 -6.59
C MET A 148 -9.70 -0.86 -7.27
N HIS A 149 -8.41 -0.62 -7.51
CA HIS A 149 -7.95 0.61 -8.17
C HIS A 149 -8.49 0.72 -9.59
N HIS A 150 -9.17 1.84 -9.86
CA HIS A 150 -9.59 2.22 -11.20
C HIS A 150 -8.47 3.00 -11.90
N ARG A 151 -8.19 2.71 -13.18
CA ARG A 151 -7.09 3.35 -13.95
C ARG A 151 -7.20 4.87 -14.00
N GLU A 152 -8.41 5.40 -14.03
CA GLU A 152 -8.68 6.85 -14.08
C GLU A 152 -9.12 7.44 -12.73
N SER A 153 -8.90 6.73 -11.61
CA SER A 153 -9.30 7.22 -10.29
C SER A 153 -8.45 8.41 -9.84
N VAL A 154 -8.98 9.17 -8.88
CA VAL A 154 -8.24 10.23 -8.18
C VAL A 154 -6.94 9.71 -7.58
N ILE A 155 -6.95 8.46 -7.06
CA ILE A 155 -5.78 7.81 -6.49
C ILE A 155 -4.72 7.60 -7.57
N THR A 156 -5.08 6.99 -8.70
CA THR A 156 -4.14 6.68 -9.79
C THR A 156 -3.59 7.95 -10.43
N ARG A 157 -4.42 8.99 -10.61
CA ARG A 157 -3.95 10.32 -11.07
C ARG A 157 -2.96 10.95 -10.08
N THR A 158 -3.26 10.89 -8.79
CA THR A 158 -2.36 11.39 -7.74
C THR A 158 -1.02 10.66 -7.74
N CYS A 159 -1.03 9.33 -7.89
CA CYS A 159 0.21 8.55 -8.05
C CYS A 159 1.04 8.99 -9.26
N ALA A 160 0.40 9.25 -10.39
CA ALA A 160 1.09 9.74 -11.60
C ALA A 160 1.79 11.10 -11.33
N MET A 161 1.11 12.03 -10.67
CA MET A 161 1.69 13.32 -10.28
C MET A 161 2.85 13.16 -9.30
N ARG A 162 2.71 12.30 -8.30
CA ARG A 162 3.77 11.99 -7.32
C ARG A 162 5.00 11.39 -7.99
N LEU A 163 4.83 10.45 -8.94
CA LEU A 163 5.93 9.89 -9.71
C LEU A 163 6.62 10.93 -10.62
N ALA A 164 5.85 11.84 -11.20
CA ALA A 164 6.42 12.95 -11.97
C ALA A 164 7.26 13.86 -11.06
N SER A 165 6.76 14.21 -9.87
CA SER A 165 7.50 14.97 -8.87
C SER A 165 8.80 14.25 -8.47
N HIS A 166 8.73 12.96 -8.17
CA HIS A 166 9.94 12.18 -7.85
C HIS A 166 10.98 12.24 -8.97
N ARG A 167 10.56 12.02 -10.22
CA ARG A 167 11.45 12.11 -11.40
C ARG A 167 12.09 13.49 -11.54
N ASN A 168 11.35 14.55 -11.27
CA ASN A 168 11.83 15.93 -11.40
C ASN A 168 12.72 16.35 -10.24
N VAL A 169 12.45 15.90 -9.02
CA VAL A 169 13.18 16.31 -7.81
C VAL A 169 14.42 15.45 -7.58
N ILE A 170 14.24 14.13 -7.49
CA ILE A 170 15.31 13.19 -7.14
C ILE A 170 16.08 12.70 -8.36
N GLY A 171 15.39 12.42 -9.49
CA GLY A 171 15.98 11.77 -10.66
C GLY A 171 17.20 12.46 -11.23
N PRO A 172 17.25 13.81 -11.34
CA PRO A 172 18.39 14.52 -11.92
C PRO A 172 19.55 14.76 -10.94
N THR A 173 19.46 14.31 -9.68
CA THR A 173 20.48 14.55 -8.65
C THR A 173 21.14 13.25 -8.25
N ASP A 174 22.41 13.35 -7.87
CA ASP A 174 23.15 12.26 -7.24
C ASP A 174 23.44 12.53 -5.75
N CYS A 175 22.53 13.28 -5.10
CA CYS A 175 22.69 13.73 -3.73
C CYS A 175 22.99 12.61 -2.74
N PHE A 176 22.33 11.46 -2.84
CA PHE A 176 22.60 10.34 -1.95
C PHE A 176 23.99 9.73 -2.17
N ALA A 177 24.44 9.60 -3.44
CA ALA A 177 25.77 9.09 -3.74
C ALA A 177 26.86 10.11 -3.34
N SER A 178 26.66 11.40 -3.60
CA SER A 178 27.55 12.47 -3.18
C SER A 178 27.68 12.55 -1.66
N ALA A 179 26.58 12.45 -0.92
CA ALA A 179 26.59 12.38 0.53
C ALA A 179 27.35 11.14 1.03
N ARG A 180 27.07 9.95 0.47
CA ARG A 180 27.81 8.73 0.84
C ARG A 180 29.30 8.86 0.58
N LYS A 181 29.69 9.40 -0.58
CA LYS A 181 31.10 9.62 -0.92
C LYS A 181 31.76 10.53 0.12
N LEU A 182 31.10 11.62 0.51
CA LEU A 182 31.60 12.56 1.51
C LEU A 182 31.78 11.88 2.87
N PHE A 183 30.74 11.26 3.42
CA PHE A 183 30.80 10.63 4.76
C PHE A 183 31.71 9.41 4.82
N THR A 184 31.81 8.63 3.72
CA THR A 184 32.84 7.57 3.61
C THR A 184 34.25 8.16 3.65
N SER A 185 34.47 9.31 3.01
CA SER A 185 35.77 9.96 3.04
C SER A 185 36.12 10.53 4.41
N TYR A 186 35.15 11.04 5.16
CA TYR A 186 35.35 11.41 6.57
C TYR A 186 35.73 10.18 7.41
N LEU A 187 35.03 9.07 7.24
CA LEU A 187 35.29 7.83 7.98
C LEU A 187 36.69 7.26 7.72
N LEU A 188 37.18 7.40 6.47
CA LEU A 188 38.49 6.86 6.05
C LEU A 188 39.65 7.86 6.20
N GLY A 189 39.43 9.07 6.74
CA GLY A 189 40.48 10.08 6.92
C GLY A 189 40.93 10.71 5.60
N GLY A 190 40.00 11.06 4.72
CA GLY A 190 40.30 11.71 3.42
C GLY A 190 41.11 13.01 3.56
N SER A 191 41.91 13.35 2.55
CA SER A 191 42.70 14.58 2.53
C SER A 191 41.82 15.83 2.65
N PRO A 192 42.28 16.92 3.31
CA PRO A 192 41.52 18.16 3.47
C PRO A 192 41.00 18.73 2.14
N THR A 193 41.80 18.70 1.08
CA THR A 193 41.42 19.17 -0.25
C THR A 193 40.27 18.33 -0.85
N PHE A 194 40.34 17.00 -0.70
CA PHE A 194 39.31 16.11 -1.20
C PHE A 194 37.99 16.31 -0.44
N LEU A 195 38.06 16.41 0.88
CA LEU A 195 36.88 16.66 1.73
C LEU A 195 36.20 17.99 1.35
N GLN A 196 36.96 19.06 1.19
CA GLN A 196 36.43 20.36 0.77
C GLN A 196 35.72 20.30 -0.59
N GLN A 197 36.31 19.60 -1.56
CA GLN A 197 35.69 19.42 -2.88
C GLN A 197 34.39 18.61 -2.78
N ALA A 198 34.40 17.51 -2.03
CA ALA A 198 33.22 16.65 -1.83
C ALA A 198 32.09 17.40 -1.11
N GLU A 199 32.41 18.20 -0.07
CA GLU A 199 31.43 19.06 0.60
C GLU A 199 30.79 20.08 -0.35
N THR A 200 31.62 20.76 -1.15
CA THR A 200 31.14 21.77 -2.11
C THR A 200 30.21 21.13 -3.15
N SER A 201 30.59 19.98 -3.71
CA SER A 201 29.78 19.24 -4.66
C SER A 201 28.44 18.84 -4.04
N PHE A 202 28.45 18.25 -2.84
CA PHE A 202 27.25 17.82 -2.14
C PHE A 202 26.31 19.00 -1.81
N ARG A 203 26.85 20.13 -1.32
CA ARG A 203 26.04 21.35 -1.06
C ARG A 203 25.37 21.89 -2.31
N ASN A 204 26.07 21.91 -3.45
CA ASN A 204 25.51 22.35 -4.71
C ASN A 204 24.35 21.47 -5.16
N GLU A 205 24.48 20.15 -5.07
CA GLU A 205 23.41 19.22 -5.40
C GLU A 205 22.19 19.38 -4.48
N VAL A 206 22.42 19.53 -3.18
CA VAL A 206 21.32 19.78 -2.21
C VAL A 206 20.63 21.13 -2.47
N ALA A 207 21.37 22.17 -2.86
CA ALA A 207 20.77 23.44 -3.24
C ALA A 207 19.84 23.30 -4.45
N MET A 208 20.27 22.56 -5.48
CA MET A 208 19.44 22.26 -6.65
C MET A 208 18.22 21.41 -6.28
N LEU A 209 18.39 20.41 -5.43
CA LEU A 209 17.31 19.55 -4.94
C LEU A 209 16.23 20.38 -4.21
N ARG A 210 16.63 21.33 -3.37
CA ARG A 210 15.71 22.24 -2.66
C ARG A 210 14.91 23.13 -3.61
N VAL A 211 15.54 23.69 -4.63
CA VAL A 211 14.86 24.49 -5.66
C VAL A 211 13.80 23.65 -6.35
N ARG A 212 14.14 22.44 -6.79
CA ARG A 212 13.22 21.53 -7.46
C ARG A 212 12.07 21.05 -6.57
N LEU A 213 12.32 20.85 -5.27
CA LEU A 213 11.25 20.51 -4.33
C LEU A 213 10.22 21.65 -4.20
N GLY A 214 10.63 22.90 -4.36
CA GLY A 214 9.75 24.07 -4.36
C GLY A 214 8.93 24.24 -5.65
N GLU A 215 9.21 23.47 -6.71
CA GLU A 215 8.45 23.50 -7.97
C GLU A 215 7.19 22.62 -7.87
N PRO A 216 5.99 23.11 -8.25
CA PRO A 216 4.79 22.30 -8.29
C PRO A 216 4.86 21.22 -9.41
N PRO A 217 4.28 20.03 -9.19
CA PRO A 217 3.72 19.52 -7.95
C PRO A 217 4.79 18.88 -7.05
N ALA A 218 5.11 19.53 -5.93
CA ALA A 218 6.02 18.93 -4.96
C ALA A 218 5.33 17.82 -4.16
N ASP A 219 5.97 16.65 -4.08
CA ASP A 219 5.44 15.56 -3.27
C ASP A 219 5.86 15.69 -1.80
N PRO A 220 4.90 15.82 -0.86
CA PRO A 220 5.18 15.91 0.56
C PRO A 220 6.04 14.76 1.10
N ASN A 221 5.95 13.57 0.50
CA ASN A 221 6.71 12.39 0.93
C ASN A 221 8.22 12.50 0.66
N LEU A 222 8.65 13.42 -0.21
CA LEU A 222 10.07 13.71 -0.44
C LEU A 222 10.66 14.68 0.59
N VAL A 223 9.82 15.46 1.28
CA VAL A 223 10.24 16.51 2.23
C VAL A 223 11.15 15.97 3.33
N PRO A 224 10.89 14.84 4.00
CA PRO A 224 11.77 14.34 5.06
C PRO A 224 13.18 14.02 4.55
N ALA A 225 13.29 13.38 3.39
CA ALA A 225 14.59 13.03 2.80
C ALA A 225 15.38 14.28 2.40
N VAL A 226 14.72 15.26 1.75
CA VAL A 226 15.35 16.52 1.35
C VAL A 226 15.75 17.36 2.56
N ARG A 227 14.92 17.37 3.62
CA ARG A 227 15.24 18.03 4.89
C ARG A 227 16.48 17.43 5.53
N PHE A 228 16.55 16.10 5.62
CA PHE A 228 17.72 15.41 6.16
C PHE A 228 18.99 15.70 5.34
N LEU A 229 18.93 15.58 4.00
CA LEU A 229 20.06 15.91 3.12
C LEU A 229 20.50 17.36 3.31
N THR A 230 19.56 18.30 3.49
CA THR A 230 19.85 19.71 3.75
C THR A 230 20.56 19.91 5.09
N GLU A 231 20.10 19.24 6.15
CA GLU A 231 20.67 19.30 7.49
C GLU A 231 22.15 18.88 7.48
N ILE A 232 22.45 17.72 6.88
CA ILE A 232 23.83 17.21 6.82
C ILE A 232 24.72 18.00 5.84
N ALA A 233 24.16 18.71 4.86
CA ALA A 233 24.93 19.56 3.94
C ALA A 233 25.37 20.87 4.56
N VAL A 234 24.65 21.40 5.55
CA VAL A 234 24.98 22.69 6.23
C VAL A 234 26.28 22.57 6.99
N ALA A 235 26.48 21.50 7.76
CA ALA A 235 27.66 21.31 8.59
C ALA A 235 28.05 19.82 8.67
N PRO A 236 28.57 19.23 7.57
CA PRO A 236 28.83 17.79 7.50
C PRO A 236 29.76 17.29 8.61
N SER A 237 30.78 18.09 8.98
CA SER A 237 31.77 17.72 10.02
C SER A 237 31.23 17.62 11.44
N ARG A 238 29.96 18.04 11.67
CA ARG A 238 29.30 17.91 12.98
C ARG A 238 28.62 16.56 13.20
N PHE A 239 28.52 15.75 12.16
CA PHE A 239 27.88 14.44 12.22
C PHE A 239 28.93 13.34 12.36
N ASP A 240 28.65 12.35 13.19
CA ASP A 240 29.41 11.11 13.17
C ASP A 240 29.26 10.45 11.78
N PRO A 241 30.36 10.14 11.09
CA PRO A 241 30.28 9.65 9.73
C PRO A 241 29.56 8.31 9.59
N ALA A 242 29.70 7.42 10.59
CA ALA A 242 29.06 6.09 10.55
C ALA A 242 27.54 6.21 10.75
N ASP A 243 27.11 7.06 11.69
CA ASP A 243 25.70 7.36 11.90
C ASP A 243 25.06 8.04 10.67
N ALA A 244 25.74 9.04 10.11
CA ALA A 244 25.30 9.71 8.88
C ALA A 244 25.11 8.71 7.72
N LEU A 245 26.04 7.77 7.52
CA LEU A 245 25.94 6.73 6.49
C LEU A 245 24.75 5.79 6.73
N LYS A 246 24.49 5.42 7.98
CA LYS A 246 23.33 4.60 8.36
C LYS A 246 22.01 5.33 8.05
N ARG A 247 21.90 6.59 8.44
CA ARG A 247 20.71 7.43 8.18
C ARG A 247 20.52 7.71 6.68
N LEU A 248 21.60 7.93 5.91
CA LEU A 248 21.56 8.08 4.46
C LEU A 248 21.02 6.83 3.77
N LYS A 249 21.47 5.64 4.19
CA LYS A 249 20.95 4.37 3.67
C LYS A 249 19.45 4.28 3.93
N PHE A 250 19.01 4.55 5.16
CA PHE A 250 17.60 4.51 5.52
C PHE A 250 16.76 5.47 4.68
N ALA A 251 17.17 6.74 4.56
CA ALA A 251 16.44 7.75 3.79
C ALA A 251 16.36 7.41 2.29
N GLN A 252 17.44 6.87 1.73
CA GLN A 252 17.45 6.42 0.33
C GLN A 252 16.50 5.26 0.08
N GLU A 253 16.55 4.23 0.94
CA GLU A 253 15.65 3.07 0.84
C GLU A 253 14.20 3.49 1.01
N ASP A 254 13.94 4.51 1.82
CA ASP A 254 12.62 5.05 2.06
C ASP A 254 12.04 5.75 0.82
N VAL A 255 12.82 6.63 0.19
CA VAL A 255 12.45 7.28 -1.07
C VAL A 255 12.26 6.24 -2.19
N GLN A 256 13.11 5.22 -2.24
CA GLN A 256 13.00 4.14 -3.23
C GLN A 256 11.73 3.29 -3.01
N SER A 257 11.46 2.87 -1.78
CA SER A 257 10.27 2.10 -1.42
C SER A 257 8.99 2.87 -1.77
N TRP A 258 8.97 4.17 -1.45
CA TRP A 258 7.87 5.04 -1.81
C TRP A 258 7.63 5.08 -3.33
N ARG A 259 8.68 5.28 -4.14
CA ARG A 259 8.60 5.28 -5.61
C ARG A 259 8.04 3.96 -6.14
N LEU A 260 8.58 2.84 -5.66
CA LEU A 260 8.18 1.51 -6.10
C LEU A 260 6.70 1.21 -5.78
N ARG A 261 6.17 1.71 -4.63
CA ARG A 261 4.74 1.59 -4.32
C ARG A 261 3.87 2.36 -5.30
N GLN A 262 4.26 3.60 -5.65
CA GLN A 262 3.50 4.39 -6.64
C GLN A 262 3.53 3.71 -8.03
N GLU A 263 4.66 3.14 -8.42
CA GLU A 263 4.79 2.37 -9.67
C GLU A 263 3.93 1.10 -9.63
N ALA A 264 3.95 0.36 -8.54
CA ALA A 264 3.14 -0.85 -8.35
C ALA A 264 1.64 -0.51 -8.44
N GLN A 265 1.19 0.55 -7.78
CA GLN A 265 -0.21 0.97 -7.82
C GLN A 265 -0.65 1.35 -9.25
N GLN A 266 0.17 2.07 -10.00
CA GLN A 266 -0.16 2.38 -11.40
C GLN A 266 -0.23 1.12 -12.28
N ALA A 267 0.67 0.15 -12.03
CA ALA A 267 0.74 -1.08 -12.79
C ALA A 267 -0.48 -1.99 -12.57
N VAL A 268 -1.08 -1.97 -11.37
CA VAL A 268 -2.23 -2.84 -11.02
C VAL A 268 -3.58 -2.18 -11.23
N ALA A 269 -3.64 -0.87 -11.47
CA ALA A 269 -4.89 -0.15 -11.70
C ALA A 269 -5.62 -0.68 -12.95
N LEU A 270 -6.88 -1.06 -12.75
CA LEU A 270 -7.68 -1.83 -13.69
C LEU A 270 -8.49 -0.96 -14.64
N ASP A 271 -8.68 -1.46 -15.86
CA ASP A 271 -9.67 -0.97 -16.80
C ASP A 271 -10.82 -1.99 -17.01
N ALA A 272 -11.77 -1.69 -17.89
CA ALA A 272 -12.91 -2.57 -18.12
C ALA A 272 -12.52 -3.96 -18.65
N PRO A 273 -11.59 -4.13 -19.62
CA PRO A 273 -11.09 -5.44 -20.02
C PRO A 273 -10.49 -6.27 -18.89
N ASP A 274 -9.75 -5.64 -17.96
CA ASP A 274 -9.20 -6.33 -16.78
C ASP A 274 -10.33 -6.88 -15.90
N LEU A 275 -11.39 -6.08 -15.69
CA LEU A 275 -12.58 -6.49 -14.91
C LEU A 275 -13.33 -7.64 -15.59
N ASP A 276 -13.44 -7.63 -16.91
CA ASP A 276 -14.09 -8.72 -17.66
C ASP A 276 -13.31 -10.02 -17.52
N ALA A 277 -11.97 -9.97 -17.52
CA ALA A 277 -11.13 -11.14 -17.26
C ALA A 277 -11.35 -11.68 -15.83
N ILE A 278 -11.35 -10.81 -14.81
CA ILE A 278 -11.59 -11.18 -13.40
C ILE A 278 -12.99 -11.83 -13.25
N ARG A 279 -14.00 -11.24 -13.86
CA ARG A 279 -15.37 -11.81 -13.88
C ARG A 279 -15.39 -13.20 -14.48
N GLY A 280 -14.66 -13.40 -15.59
CA GLY A 280 -14.53 -14.68 -16.26
C GLY A 280 -13.89 -15.74 -15.34
N TRP A 281 -12.84 -15.42 -14.61
CA TRP A 281 -12.22 -16.36 -13.68
C TRP A 281 -13.15 -16.74 -12.53
N LEU A 282 -13.83 -15.77 -11.91
CA LEU A 282 -14.77 -16.02 -10.82
C LEU A 282 -15.98 -16.83 -11.31
N ALA A 283 -16.50 -16.57 -12.51
CA ALA A 283 -17.61 -17.31 -13.09
C ALA A 283 -17.24 -18.76 -13.42
N GLN A 284 -16.00 -19.04 -13.83
CA GLN A 284 -15.49 -20.40 -14.04
C GLN A 284 -15.48 -21.24 -12.76
N GLU A 285 -15.35 -20.59 -11.59
CA GLU A 285 -15.45 -21.20 -10.27
C GLU A 285 -16.90 -21.33 -9.78
N GLY A 286 -17.90 -21.12 -10.64
CA GLY A 286 -19.31 -21.25 -10.32
C GLY A 286 -19.89 -20.12 -9.49
N LEU A 287 -19.28 -18.93 -9.53
CA LEU A 287 -19.81 -17.75 -8.86
C LEU A 287 -20.69 -16.93 -9.82
N ASP A 288 -21.77 -16.39 -9.28
CA ASP A 288 -22.56 -15.35 -9.95
C ASP A 288 -21.88 -14.01 -9.71
N VAL A 289 -21.45 -13.36 -10.79
CA VAL A 289 -20.67 -12.12 -10.72
C VAL A 289 -21.46 -10.96 -11.31
N ALA A 290 -21.76 -9.96 -10.50
CA ALA A 290 -22.46 -8.75 -10.94
C ALA A 290 -21.61 -7.94 -11.93
N PRO A 291 -22.21 -7.09 -12.76
CA PRO A 291 -21.47 -6.08 -13.50
C PRO A 291 -20.63 -5.21 -12.55
N PRO A 292 -19.39 -4.84 -12.95
CA PRO A 292 -18.57 -3.95 -12.11
C PRO A 292 -19.19 -2.56 -12.03
N GLU A 293 -19.11 -1.95 -10.85
CA GLU A 293 -19.63 -0.62 -10.56
C GLU A 293 -18.47 0.37 -10.40
N ILE A 294 -18.63 1.59 -10.93
CA ILE A 294 -17.73 2.71 -10.66
C ILE A 294 -18.15 3.36 -9.35
N VAL A 295 -17.30 3.30 -8.35
CA VAL A 295 -17.47 4.05 -7.10
C VAL A 295 -16.95 5.47 -7.31
N ARG A 296 -17.71 6.46 -6.83
CA ARG A 296 -17.32 7.87 -6.86
C ARG A 296 -17.11 8.39 -5.46
N ASP A 297 -16.14 9.28 -5.31
CA ASP A 297 -15.89 9.98 -4.05
C ASP A 297 -16.97 11.05 -3.76
N ASN A 298 -16.82 11.74 -2.64
CA ASN A 298 -17.74 12.79 -2.20
C ASN A 298 -17.81 14.00 -3.14
N ASN A 299 -16.84 14.14 -4.06
CA ASN A 299 -16.79 15.21 -5.07
C ASN A 299 -17.36 14.75 -6.43
N GLY A 300 -17.75 13.47 -6.56
CA GLY A 300 -18.22 12.86 -7.80
C GLY A 300 -17.11 12.34 -8.71
N ASP A 301 -15.84 12.43 -8.31
CA ASP A 301 -14.71 11.87 -9.04
C ASP A 301 -14.67 10.35 -8.93
N ILE A 302 -14.08 9.69 -9.94
CA ILE A 302 -13.87 8.23 -9.91
C ILE A 302 -12.90 7.89 -8.77
N ALA A 303 -13.36 7.05 -7.84
CA ALA A 303 -12.58 6.57 -6.70
C ALA A 303 -12.04 5.14 -6.93
N ALA A 304 -12.92 4.21 -7.33
CA ALA A 304 -12.60 2.79 -7.40
C ALA A 304 -13.52 2.03 -8.36
N TRP A 305 -13.16 0.78 -8.64
CA TRP A 305 -14.08 -0.26 -9.06
C TRP A 305 -14.64 -0.99 -7.84
N ALA A 306 -15.93 -1.34 -7.87
CA ALA A 306 -16.54 -2.33 -6.97
C ALA A 306 -17.04 -3.51 -7.78
N LEU A 307 -16.64 -4.73 -7.37
CA LEU A 307 -17.06 -5.98 -7.98
C LEU A 307 -17.71 -6.86 -6.91
N ARG A 308 -19.02 -7.13 -7.08
CA ARG A 308 -19.81 -7.99 -6.21
C ARG A 308 -19.97 -9.37 -6.84
N PHE A 309 -19.90 -10.41 -6.03
CA PHE A 309 -20.12 -11.78 -6.48
C PHE A 309 -20.67 -12.63 -5.34
N HIS A 310 -21.27 -13.75 -5.68
CA HIS A 310 -21.75 -14.70 -4.68
C HIS A 310 -21.67 -16.14 -5.20
N ARG A 311 -21.53 -17.09 -4.30
CA ARG A 311 -21.65 -18.51 -4.62
C ARG A 311 -23.11 -18.92 -4.43
N PRO A 312 -23.80 -19.48 -5.44
CA PRO A 312 -25.15 -19.99 -5.28
C PRO A 312 -25.27 -20.96 -4.09
N ALA A 313 -26.41 -20.92 -3.41
CA ALA A 313 -26.72 -21.93 -2.39
C ALA A 313 -26.83 -23.30 -3.04
N LEU A 314 -26.50 -24.33 -2.29
CA LEU A 314 -26.79 -25.71 -2.73
C LEU A 314 -28.31 -25.86 -2.78
N ALA A 315 -28.81 -26.41 -3.91
CA ALA A 315 -30.23 -26.70 -4.14
C ALA A 315 -30.73 -27.79 -3.20
#